data_dc61a7a5353f35cb3e3ad6a87d4cf67b
#
_entry.id   dc61a7a5353f35cb3e3ad6a87d4cf67b
#
_cell.length_a   1.000
_cell.length_b   1.000
_cell.length_c   1.000
_cell.angle_alpha   90.00
_cell.angle_beta   90.00
_cell.angle_gamma   90.00
#
_symmetry.space_group_name_H-M   'P 1'
#
loop_
_entity.id
_entity.type
_entity.pdbx_description
1 polymer ?
#
loop_
_entity_poly.entity_id
_entity_poly.type
_entity_poly.pdbx_seq_one_letter_code
_entity_poly.pdbx_strand_id
1 'polypeptide(L)'
;VLQIISRVYVEIMQNTPILLQLCFFYYALAFSGHSIGILPTGIVALGVYTGAYMAEVVRAGIEAVPKGQFEAAVSQGFTYVERMYYIILPQSIKIILPPMVNQIVNLIKNTSCLYIIGGADLISLTYSFVTGENTGGAYAPAYLVSGLLFFVICYPLSKTASVWEIHLKKRDQRVTFQRTEGTVTDNE
;
A
#
# COMPACT_ATOMS: atom_id res chain seq x y z
N VAL A 1 12.62 21.78 -5.41
CA VAL A 1 13.59 20.89 -4.74
C VAL A 1 12.86 19.73 -4.05
N LEU A 2 11.91 20.00 -3.15
CA LEU A 2 11.19 18.94 -2.39
C LEU A 2 10.47 17.96 -3.31
N GLN A 3 9.80 18.41 -4.36
CA GLN A 3 9.13 17.58 -5.35
C GLN A 3 10.08 16.63 -6.09
N ILE A 4 11.29 17.10 -6.40
CA ILE A 4 12.30 16.28 -7.09
C ILE A 4 12.79 15.19 -6.13
N ILE A 5 13.10 15.54 -4.88
CA ILE A 5 13.58 14.60 -3.88
C ILE A 5 12.52 13.51 -3.62
N SER A 6 11.25 13.89 -3.43
CA SER A 6 10.18 12.92 -3.21
C SER A 6 9.95 12.00 -4.41
N ARG A 7 10.04 12.53 -5.63
CA ARG A 7 9.92 11.72 -6.85
C ARG A 7 11.07 10.71 -6.97
N VAL A 8 12.32 11.16 -6.78
CA VAL A 8 13.49 10.28 -6.81
C VAL A 8 13.38 9.18 -5.75
N TYR A 9 12.95 9.53 -4.54
CA TYR A 9 12.70 8.54 -3.48
C TYR A 9 11.69 7.48 -3.92
N VAL A 10 10.52 7.90 -4.41
CA VAL A 10 9.46 6.98 -4.85
C VAL A 10 9.95 6.10 -6.00
N GLU A 11 10.61 6.67 -7.01
CA GLU A 11 11.13 5.94 -8.16
C GLU A 11 12.19 4.89 -7.77
N ILE A 12 13.12 5.23 -6.87
CA ILE A 12 14.13 4.27 -6.39
C ILE A 12 13.46 3.13 -5.63
N MET A 13 12.56 3.44 -4.69
CA MET A 13 11.92 2.42 -3.86
C MET A 13 11.01 1.49 -4.66
N GLN A 14 10.31 2.00 -5.66
CA GLN A 14 9.39 1.19 -6.48
C GLN A 14 10.10 0.35 -7.56
N ASN A 15 11.25 0.78 -8.03
CA ASN A 15 11.98 0.11 -9.12
C ASN A 15 13.13 -0.79 -8.63
N THR A 16 13.27 -0.99 -7.31
CA THR A 16 14.24 -1.92 -6.74
C THR A 16 13.55 -2.99 -5.89
N PRO A 17 14.02 -4.26 -5.92
CA PRO A 17 13.42 -5.34 -5.14
C PRO A 17 13.51 -5.09 -3.64
N ILE A 18 12.41 -5.29 -2.91
CA ILE A 18 12.37 -5.13 -1.44
C ILE A 18 13.42 -5.99 -0.73
N LEU A 19 13.65 -7.21 -1.22
CA LEU A 19 14.66 -8.12 -0.66
C LEU A 19 16.06 -7.51 -0.71
N LEU A 20 16.40 -6.88 -1.84
CA LEU A 20 17.71 -6.22 -2.02
C LEU A 20 17.83 -5.01 -1.07
N GLN A 21 16.77 -4.21 -0.97
CA GLN A 21 16.73 -3.05 -0.07
C GLN A 21 16.91 -3.48 1.40
N LEU A 22 16.21 -4.53 1.82
CA LEU A 22 16.30 -5.07 3.17
C LEU A 22 17.72 -5.53 3.50
N CYS A 23 18.35 -6.28 2.61
CA CYS A 23 19.75 -6.70 2.74
C CYS A 23 20.69 -5.49 2.80
N PHE A 24 20.47 -4.50 1.94
CA PHE A 24 21.27 -3.28 1.93
C PHE A 24 21.20 -2.55 3.27
N PHE A 25 20.00 -2.30 3.77
CA PHE A 25 19.81 -1.63 5.07
C PHE A 25 20.46 -2.42 6.21
N TYR A 26 20.28 -3.74 6.22
CA TYR A 26 20.82 -4.57 7.28
C TYR A 26 22.36 -4.57 7.29
N TYR A 27 22.97 -4.85 6.13
CA TYR A 27 24.42 -4.92 6.04
C TYR A 27 25.10 -3.55 6.11
N ALA A 28 24.51 -2.50 5.52
CA ALA A 28 25.07 -1.16 5.60
C ALA A 28 25.11 -0.65 7.06
N LEU A 29 24.07 -0.91 7.84
CA LEU A 29 24.05 -0.55 9.26
C LEU A 29 25.06 -1.40 10.08
N ALA A 30 25.16 -2.69 9.80
CA ALA A 30 26.12 -3.57 10.45
C ALA A 30 27.57 -3.13 10.19
N PHE A 31 27.92 -2.86 8.93
CA PHE A 31 29.27 -2.41 8.54
C PHE A 31 29.62 -1.00 9.06
N SER A 32 28.64 -0.14 9.26
CA SER A 32 28.86 1.19 9.86
C SER A 32 29.07 1.16 11.38
N GLY A 33 29.01 -0.01 12.00
CA GLY A 33 29.12 -0.18 13.45
C GLY A 33 27.84 0.21 14.22
N HIS A 34 26.74 0.49 13.51
CA HIS A 34 25.45 0.91 14.10
C HIS A 34 24.37 -0.17 13.96
N SER A 35 24.69 -1.41 14.27
CA SER A 35 23.69 -2.49 14.21
C SER A 35 22.56 -2.25 15.23
N ILE A 36 21.37 -2.02 14.71
CA ILE A 36 20.15 -1.80 15.51
C ILE A 36 19.35 -3.09 15.72
N GLY A 37 19.86 -4.22 15.23
CA GLY A 37 19.18 -5.51 15.28
C GLY A 37 18.23 -5.76 14.11
N ILE A 38 17.79 -7.03 13.98
CA ILE A 38 17.03 -7.50 12.82
C ILE A 38 15.64 -6.86 12.75
N LEU A 39 14.90 -6.87 13.85
CA LEU A 39 13.52 -6.38 13.88
C LEU A 39 13.42 -4.87 13.59
N PRO A 40 14.19 -3.98 14.27
CA PRO A 40 14.19 -2.56 13.93
C PRO A 40 14.64 -2.29 12.50
N THR A 41 15.64 -3.00 11.99
CA THR A 41 16.06 -2.87 10.58
C THR A 41 14.93 -3.22 9.62
N GLY A 42 14.22 -4.33 9.90
CA GLY A 42 13.04 -4.74 9.14
C GLY A 42 11.93 -3.71 9.15
N ILE A 43 11.61 -3.13 10.32
CA ILE A 43 10.60 -2.08 10.45
C ILE A 43 10.97 -0.86 9.61
N VAL A 44 12.22 -0.41 9.69
CA VAL A 44 12.68 0.75 8.91
C VAL A 44 12.66 0.45 7.40
N ALA A 45 13.25 -0.67 6.96
CA ALA A 45 13.32 -1.02 5.55
C ALA A 45 11.94 -1.21 4.92
N LEU A 46 11.07 -2.01 5.57
CA LEU A 46 9.69 -2.24 5.10
C LEU A 46 8.85 -0.96 5.18
N GLY A 47 9.05 -0.14 6.21
CA GLY A 47 8.38 1.16 6.36
C GLY A 47 8.75 2.14 5.26
N VAL A 48 10.04 2.29 4.97
CA VAL A 48 10.54 3.15 3.88
C VAL A 48 10.03 2.65 2.53
N TYR A 49 10.11 1.35 2.26
CA TYR A 49 9.58 0.74 1.04
C TYR A 49 8.08 0.98 0.88
N THR A 50 7.27 0.59 1.87
CA THR A 50 5.82 0.70 1.82
C THR A 50 5.38 2.16 1.78
N GLY A 51 6.11 3.06 2.47
CA GLY A 51 5.88 4.51 2.45
C GLY A 51 5.92 5.10 1.05
N ALA A 52 6.82 4.64 0.18
CA ALA A 52 6.88 5.07 -1.22
C ALA A 52 5.61 4.68 -2.00
N TYR A 53 5.12 3.44 -1.81
CA TYR A 53 3.88 2.98 -2.44
C TYR A 53 2.65 3.71 -1.87
N MET A 54 2.61 3.96 -0.56
CA MET A 54 1.53 4.74 0.06
C MET A 54 1.50 6.18 -0.45
N ALA A 55 2.66 6.81 -0.62
CA ALA A 55 2.76 8.17 -1.18
C ALA A 55 2.18 8.24 -2.60
N GLU A 56 2.48 7.23 -3.44
CA GLU A 56 1.95 7.13 -4.79
C GLU A 56 0.43 6.90 -4.81
N VAL A 57 -0.09 6.05 -3.93
CA VAL A 57 -1.53 5.84 -3.76
C VAL A 57 -2.25 7.15 -3.38
N VAL A 58 -1.68 7.91 -2.46
CA VAL A 58 -2.23 9.22 -2.06
C VAL A 58 -2.20 10.21 -3.23
N ARG A 59 -1.08 10.31 -3.94
CA ARG A 59 -0.94 11.17 -5.12
C ARG A 59 -1.98 10.84 -6.18
N ALA A 60 -2.07 9.57 -6.55
CA ALA A 60 -3.02 9.09 -7.56
C ALA A 60 -4.48 9.33 -7.13
N GLY A 61 -4.81 9.15 -5.86
CA GLY A 61 -6.14 9.39 -5.33
C GLY A 61 -6.56 10.86 -5.33
N ILE A 62 -5.62 11.78 -5.10
CA ILE A 62 -5.86 13.23 -5.23
C ILE A 62 -6.06 13.61 -6.71
N GLU A 63 -5.22 13.09 -7.60
CA GLU A 63 -5.30 13.35 -9.05
C GLU A 63 -6.55 12.75 -9.70
N ALA A 64 -7.14 11.71 -9.11
CA ALA A 64 -8.37 11.09 -9.58
C ALA A 64 -9.62 11.94 -9.32
N VAL A 65 -9.54 12.98 -8.49
CA VAL A 65 -10.66 13.92 -8.29
C VAL A 65 -10.87 14.73 -9.57
N PRO A 66 -12.11 14.82 -10.11
CA PRO A 66 -12.37 15.51 -11.35
C PRO A 66 -11.88 16.96 -11.34
N LYS A 67 -11.21 17.41 -12.42
CA LYS A 67 -10.67 18.77 -12.54
C LYS A 67 -11.72 19.85 -12.33
N GLY A 68 -12.96 19.62 -12.75
CA GLY A 68 -14.07 20.54 -12.54
C GLY A 68 -14.35 20.85 -11.08
N GLN A 69 -14.00 19.96 -10.14
CA GLN A 69 -14.10 20.25 -8.70
C GLN A 69 -13.08 21.30 -8.25
N PHE A 70 -11.86 21.23 -8.82
CA PHE A 70 -10.81 22.23 -8.58
C PHE A 70 -11.22 23.59 -9.16
N GLU A 71 -11.74 23.61 -10.38
CA GLU A 71 -12.13 24.83 -11.11
C GLU A 71 -13.35 25.49 -10.45
N ALA A 72 -14.36 24.72 -10.09
CA ALA A 72 -15.54 25.22 -9.39
C ALA A 72 -15.18 25.87 -8.03
N ALA A 73 -14.27 25.23 -7.28
CA ALA A 73 -13.78 25.76 -6.02
C ALA A 73 -13.05 27.12 -6.19
N VAL A 74 -12.21 27.22 -7.23
CA VAL A 74 -11.53 28.49 -7.55
C VAL A 74 -12.54 29.57 -7.92
N SER A 75 -13.55 29.25 -8.73
CA SER A 75 -14.61 30.18 -9.13
C SER A 75 -15.47 30.68 -7.94
N GLN A 76 -15.56 29.89 -6.89
CA GLN A 76 -16.24 30.27 -5.64
C GLN A 76 -15.32 31.01 -4.65
N GLY A 77 -14.08 31.31 -5.04
CA GLY A 77 -13.15 32.07 -4.21
C GLY A 77 -12.43 31.29 -3.12
N PHE A 78 -12.48 29.95 -3.13
CA PHE A 78 -11.75 29.14 -2.18
C PHE A 78 -10.24 29.31 -2.36
N THR A 79 -9.52 29.53 -1.27
CA THR A 79 -8.07 29.45 -1.23
C THR A 79 -7.59 28.01 -1.48
N TYR A 80 -6.31 27.84 -1.77
CA TYR A 80 -5.75 26.49 -1.98
C TYR A 80 -5.99 25.54 -0.79
N VAL A 81 -5.79 26.04 0.43
CA VAL A 81 -5.96 25.24 1.66
C VAL A 81 -7.43 24.86 1.87
N GLU A 82 -8.33 25.81 1.74
CA GLU A 82 -9.78 25.57 1.88
C GLU A 82 -10.28 24.58 0.83
N ARG A 83 -9.88 24.75 -0.42
CA ARG A 83 -10.20 23.82 -1.52
C ARG A 83 -9.73 22.41 -1.22
N MET A 84 -8.48 22.26 -0.78
CA MET A 84 -7.95 20.96 -0.42
C MET A 84 -8.71 20.34 0.74
N TYR A 85 -8.93 21.09 1.82
CA TYR A 85 -9.52 20.58 3.05
C TYR A 85 -11.02 20.26 2.92
N TYR A 86 -11.81 21.16 2.33
CA TYR A 86 -13.26 21.01 2.30
C TYR A 86 -13.79 20.25 1.08
N ILE A 87 -13.07 20.23 -0.05
CA ILE A 87 -13.57 19.69 -1.31
C ILE A 87 -12.76 18.48 -1.75
N ILE A 88 -11.44 18.62 -1.91
CA ILE A 88 -10.61 17.60 -2.55
C ILE A 88 -10.31 16.43 -1.62
N LEU A 89 -9.79 16.68 -0.42
CA LEU A 89 -9.42 15.61 0.51
C LEU A 89 -10.60 14.70 0.90
N PRO A 90 -11.83 15.21 1.22
CA PRO A 90 -12.94 14.34 1.54
C PRO A 90 -13.36 13.41 0.38
N GLN A 91 -13.15 13.82 -0.86
CA GLN A 91 -13.40 13.00 -2.04
C GLN A 91 -12.27 12.02 -2.28
N SER A 92 -11.01 12.49 -2.25
CA SER A 92 -9.83 11.67 -2.50
C SER A 92 -9.65 10.56 -1.46
N ILE A 93 -9.93 10.79 -0.17
CA ILE A 93 -9.83 9.77 0.88
C ILE A 93 -10.63 8.51 0.51
N LYS A 94 -11.84 8.67 -0.04
CA LYS A 94 -12.67 7.53 -0.46
C LYS A 94 -12.02 6.73 -1.58
N ILE A 95 -11.31 7.41 -2.49
CA ILE A 95 -10.58 6.78 -3.61
C ILE A 95 -9.29 6.12 -3.12
N ILE A 96 -8.62 6.72 -2.14
CA ILE A 96 -7.34 6.28 -1.57
C ILE A 96 -7.49 5.01 -0.71
N LEU A 97 -8.56 4.92 0.09
CA LEU A 97 -8.70 3.89 1.12
C LEU A 97 -8.61 2.45 0.58
N PRO A 98 -9.30 2.04 -0.51
CA PRO A 98 -9.21 0.67 -1.00
C PRO A 98 -7.79 0.27 -1.47
N PRO A 99 -7.07 1.08 -2.28
CA PRO A 99 -5.68 0.80 -2.62
C PRO A 99 -4.75 0.76 -1.40
N MET A 100 -4.97 1.59 -0.38
CA MET A 100 -4.18 1.55 0.87
C MET A 100 -4.32 0.22 1.59
N VAL A 101 -5.54 -0.35 1.68
CA VAL A 101 -5.73 -1.68 2.26
C VAL A 101 -4.94 -2.74 1.48
N ASN A 102 -4.90 -2.66 0.15
CA ASN A 102 -4.08 -3.54 -0.68
C ASN A 102 -2.58 -3.39 -0.38
N GLN A 103 -2.10 -2.18 -0.11
CA GLN A 103 -0.70 -1.97 0.31
C GLN A 103 -0.41 -2.58 1.69
N ILE A 104 -1.36 -2.53 2.63
CA ILE A 104 -1.23 -3.22 3.93
C ILE A 104 -1.14 -4.73 3.73
N VAL A 105 -1.96 -5.32 2.86
CA VAL A 105 -1.89 -6.74 2.51
C VAL A 105 -0.53 -7.09 1.89
N ASN A 106 0.00 -6.24 1.03
CA ASN A 106 1.34 -6.42 0.45
C ASN A 106 2.43 -6.31 1.53
N LEU A 107 2.31 -5.37 2.46
CA LEU A 107 3.25 -5.25 3.59
C LEU A 107 3.27 -6.55 4.43
N ILE A 108 2.10 -7.12 4.78
CA ILE A 108 2.01 -8.39 5.49
C ILE A 108 2.76 -9.50 4.76
N LYS A 109 2.59 -9.61 3.44
CA LYS A 109 3.33 -10.61 2.63
C LYS A 109 4.83 -10.32 2.58
N ASN A 110 5.22 -9.05 2.50
CA ASN A 110 6.62 -8.63 2.43
C ASN A 110 7.38 -8.84 3.74
N THR A 111 6.69 -9.02 4.89
CA THR A 111 7.38 -9.39 6.14
C THR A 111 8.15 -10.70 6.01
N SER A 112 7.74 -11.61 5.12
CA SER A 112 8.45 -12.86 4.83
C SER A 112 9.87 -12.65 4.31
N CYS A 113 10.18 -11.48 3.75
CA CYS A 113 11.54 -11.14 3.33
C CYS A 113 12.52 -11.02 4.51
N LEU A 114 12.01 -10.82 5.75
CA LEU A 114 12.84 -10.76 6.95
C LEU A 114 13.62 -12.06 7.21
N TYR A 115 13.11 -13.19 6.71
CA TYR A 115 13.80 -14.46 6.81
C TYR A 115 15.24 -14.41 6.31
N ILE A 116 15.53 -13.66 5.23
CA ILE A 116 16.87 -13.59 4.63
C ILE A 116 17.92 -12.98 5.55
N ILE A 117 17.53 -12.09 6.44
CA ILE A 117 18.40 -11.45 7.44
C ILE A 117 18.30 -12.11 8.82
N GLY A 118 17.65 -13.28 8.90
CA GLY A 118 17.48 -14.04 10.15
C GLY A 118 16.31 -13.57 11.01
N GLY A 119 15.34 -12.85 10.45
CA GLY A 119 14.14 -12.40 11.14
C GLY A 119 13.19 -13.56 11.46
N ALA A 120 12.56 -13.47 12.63
CA ALA A 120 11.55 -14.44 13.06
C ALA A 120 10.19 -14.09 12.43
N ASP A 121 9.85 -14.77 11.35
CA ASP A 121 8.56 -14.69 10.66
C ASP A 121 7.99 -16.09 10.40
N LEU A 122 6.83 -16.18 9.73
CA LEU A 122 6.19 -17.46 9.44
C LEU A 122 7.07 -18.36 8.54
N ILE A 123 7.81 -17.79 7.59
CA ILE A 123 8.73 -18.56 6.72
C ILE A 123 9.92 -19.09 7.53
N SER A 124 10.48 -18.26 8.39
CA SER A 124 11.56 -18.63 9.30
C SER A 124 11.16 -19.80 10.22
N LEU A 125 9.95 -19.72 10.82
CA LEU A 125 9.40 -20.79 11.64
C LEU A 125 9.18 -22.08 10.83
N THR A 126 8.64 -21.96 9.62
CA THR A 126 8.44 -23.10 8.72
C THR A 126 9.77 -23.77 8.38
N TYR A 127 10.80 -22.96 8.04
CA TYR A 127 12.12 -23.48 7.75
C TYR A 127 12.73 -24.20 8.95
N SER A 128 12.69 -23.60 10.12
CA SER A 128 13.17 -24.23 11.37
C SER A 128 12.43 -25.51 11.68
N PHE A 129 11.15 -25.57 11.42
CA PHE A 129 10.35 -26.78 11.63
C PHE A 129 10.79 -27.90 10.69
N VAL A 130 10.96 -27.65 9.38
CA VAL A 130 11.30 -28.69 8.40
C VAL A 130 12.75 -29.14 8.46
N THR A 131 13.65 -28.33 9.03
CA THR A 131 15.07 -28.67 9.23
C THR A 131 15.33 -29.30 10.59
N GLY A 132 14.32 -29.35 11.49
CA GLY A 132 14.45 -29.98 12.80
C GLY A 132 14.58 -31.49 12.72
N GLU A 133 15.32 -32.09 13.66
CA GLU A 133 15.69 -33.52 13.66
C GLU A 133 14.50 -34.49 13.66
N ASN A 134 13.32 -34.06 14.15
CA ASN A 134 12.15 -34.90 14.35
C ASN A 134 11.07 -34.82 13.25
N THR A 135 11.28 -34.04 12.20
CA THR A 135 10.22 -33.74 11.22
C THR A 135 10.35 -34.49 9.90
N GLY A 136 11.43 -35.26 9.72
CA GLY A 136 11.64 -36.08 8.53
C GLY A 136 11.70 -35.33 7.21
N GLY A 137 11.92 -34.00 7.24
CA GLY A 137 12.05 -33.20 6.03
C GLY A 137 10.74 -32.97 5.27
N ALA A 138 9.60 -32.89 5.95
CA ALA A 138 8.28 -32.67 5.34
C ALA A 138 8.12 -31.22 4.77
N TYR A 139 8.96 -30.84 3.81
CA TYR A 139 9.00 -29.49 3.25
C TYR A 139 7.70 -29.09 2.56
N ALA A 140 7.20 -29.90 1.62
CA ALA A 140 6.02 -29.54 0.83
C ALA A 140 4.76 -29.29 1.69
N PRO A 141 4.36 -30.17 2.64
CA PRO A 141 3.20 -29.90 3.48
C PRO A 141 3.40 -28.70 4.41
N ALA A 142 4.61 -28.47 4.96
CA ALA A 142 4.86 -27.35 5.85
C ALA A 142 4.73 -26.01 5.13
N TYR A 143 5.33 -25.87 3.94
CA TYR A 143 5.20 -24.65 3.14
C TYR A 143 3.77 -24.46 2.60
N LEU A 144 3.04 -25.53 2.31
CA LEU A 144 1.64 -25.45 1.94
C LEU A 144 0.79 -24.90 3.08
N VAL A 145 0.99 -25.37 4.30
CA VAL A 145 0.30 -24.85 5.50
C VAL A 145 0.62 -23.38 5.72
N SER A 146 1.89 -22.99 5.60
CA SER A 146 2.29 -21.58 5.73
C SER A 146 1.65 -20.71 4.65
N GLY A 147 1.58 -21.19 3.41
CA GLY A 147 0.87 -20.50 2.32
C GLY A 147 -0.63 -20.35 2.59
N LEU A 148 -1.27 -21.39 3.15
CA LEU A 148 -2.67 -21.32 3.57
C LEU A 148 -2.90 -20.32 4.71
N LEU A 149 -2.00 -20.22 5.67
CA LEU A 149 -2.07 -19.22 6.74
C LEU A 149 -2.00 -17.80 6.18
N PHE A 150 -1.04 -17.51 5.28
CA PHE A 150 -1.00 -16.22 4.58
C PHE A 150 -2.28 -15.97 3.79
N PHE A 151 -2.80 -16.98 3.09
CA PHE A 151 -4.04 -16.83 2.32
C PHE A 151 -5.23 -16.50 3.22
N VAL A 152 -5.39 -17.19 4.35
CA VAL A 152 -6.50 -16.97 5.30
C VAL A 152 -6.46 -15.56 5.89
N ILE A 153 -5.26 -15.01 6.10
CA ILE A 153 -5.10 -13.64 6.63
C ILE A 153 -5.30 -12.59 5.51
N CYS A 154 -4.63 -12.79 4.38
CA CYS A 154 -4.58 -11.77 3.32
C CYS A 154 -5.84 -11.72 2.45
N TYR A 155 -6.48 -12.87 2.19
CA TYR A 155 -7.66 -12.96 1.32
C TYR A 155 -8.86 -12.15 1.82
N PRO A 156 -9.29 -12.26 3.09
CA PRO A 156 -10.40 -11.45 3.60
C PRO A 156 -10.12 -9.95 3.52
N LEU A 157 -8.90 -9.53 3.87
CA LEU A 157 -8.48 -8.12 3.80
C LEU A 157 -8.51 -7.59 2.36
N SER A 158 -7.96 -8.34 1.41
CA SER A 158 -7.99 -7.96 -0.01
C SER A 158 -9.41 -7.96 -0.57
N LYS A 159 -10.25 -8.93 -0.16
CA LYS A 159 -11.65 -9.00 -0.60
C LYS A 159 -12.48 -7.83 -0.10
N THR A 160 -12.31 -7.42 1.16
CA THR A 160 -12.99 -6.24 1.71
C THR A 160 -12.62 -4.98 0.96
N ALA A 161 -11.35 -4.79 0.64
CA ALA A 161 -10.88 -3.65 -0.17
C ALA A 161 -11.54 -3.63 -1.56
N SER A 162 -11.57 -4.77 -2.24
CA SER A 162 -12.18 -4.89 -3.58
C SER A 162 -13.68 -4.62 -3.57
N VAL A 163 -14.41 -5.16 -2.59
CA VAL A 163 -15.85 -4.93 -2.43
C VAL A 163 -16.12 -3.44 -2.18
N TRP A 164 -15.32 -2.81 -1.35
CA TRP A 164 -15.45 -1.39 -1.06
C TRP A 164 -15.20 -0.52 -2.30
N GLU A 165 -14.17 -0.82 -3.07
CA GLU A 165 -13.87 -0.15 -4.34
C GLU A 165 -15.03 -0.24 -5.33
N ILE A 166 -15.63 -1.44 -5.49
CA ILE A 166 -16.79 -1.65 -6.37
C ILE A 166 -17.99 -0.81 -5.90
N HIS A 167 -18.24 -0.74 -4.60
CA HIS A 167 -19.33 0.07 -4.04
C HIS A 167 -19.14 1.57 -4.31
N LEU A 168 -17.92 2.07 -4.16
CA LEU A 168 -17.60 3.47 -4.44
C LEU A 168 -17.78 3.81 -5.93
N LYS A 169 -17.24 2.98 -6.82
CA LYS A 169 -17.39 3.16 -8.28
C LYS A 169 -18.85 3.15 -8.73
N LYS A 170 -19.67 2.23 -8.22
CA LYS A 170 -21.12 2.16 -8.55
C LYS A 170 -21.86 3.40 -8.08
N ARG A 171 -21.50 3.97 -6.94
CA ARG A 171 -22.12 5.17 -6.41
C ARG A 171 -21.82 6.39 -7.27
N ASP A 172 -20.58 6.54 -7.72
CA ASP A 172 -20.17 7.66 -8.57
C ASP A 172 -20.85 7.59 -9.95
N GLN A 173 -20.97 6.41 -10.52
CA GLN A 173 -21.69 6.20 -11.80
C GLN A 173 -23.17 6.58 -11.72
N ARG A 174 -23.86 6.25 -10.62
CA ARG A 174 -25.27 6.62 -10.42
C ARG A 174 -25.46 8.13 -10.34
N VAL A 175 -24.58 8.84 -9.63
CA VAL A 175 -24.63 10.29 -9.52
C VAL A 175 -24.41 10.97 -10.87
N THR A 176 -23.49 10.45 -11.68
CA THR A 176 -23.23 10.97 -13.03
C THR A 176 -24.44 10.77 -13.94
N PHE A 177 -25.05 9.59 -13.92
CA PHE A 177 -26.22 9.25 -14.75
C PHE A 177 -27.42 10.14 -14.43
N GLN A 178 -27.78 10.32 -13.16
CA GLN A 178 -28.86 11.20 -12.72
C GLN A 178 -28.63 12.65 -13.11
N ARG A 179 -27.40 13.11 -13.11
CA ARG A 179 -27.06 14.48 -13.53
C ARG A 179 -27.26 14.70 -15.02
N THR A 180 -26.98 13.67 -15.83
CA THR A 180 -27.17 13.72 -17.29
C THR A 180 -28.65 13.70 -17.66
N GLU A 181 -29.48 12.90 -16.97
CA GLU A 181 -30.93 12.89 -17.20
C GLU A 181 -31.60 14.20 -16.78
N GLY A 182 -31.21 14.78 -15.64
CA GLY A 182 -31.75 16.07 -15.17
C GLY A 182 -31.46 17.23 -16.12
N THR A 183 -30.33 17.24 -16.80
CA THR A 183 -30.00 18.28 -17.78
C THR A 183 -30.71 18.13 -19.11
N VAL A 184 -31.22 16.95 -19.44
CA VAL A 184 -32.01 16.71 -20.67
C VAL A 184 -33.46 17.15 -20.49
N THR A 185 -34.03 16.95 -19.31
CA THR A 185 -35.43 17.33 -19.00
C THR A 185 -35.62 18.82 -18.78
N ASP A 186 -34.58 19.59 -18.46
CA ASP A 186 -34.68 21.05 -18.28
C ASP A 186 -34.57 21.83 -19.60
N ASN A 187 -34.30 21.15 -20.72
CA ASN A 187 -34.19 21.76 -22.07
C ASN A 187 -35.37 21.44 -23.01
N GLU A 188 -36.43 20.79 -22.54
CA GLU A 188 -37.72 20.61 -23.20
C GLU A 188 -38.82 21.54 -22.62
#